data_766b5129901392112e883e5d3e355cdc
#
_entry.id   766b5129901392112e883e5d3e355cdc
#
_cell.length_a   1.000
_cell.length_b   1.000
_cell.length_c   1.000
_cell.angle_alpha   90.00
_cell.angle_beta   90.00
_cell.angle_gamma   90.00
#
_symmetry.space_group_name_H-M   'P 1'
#
loop_
_entity.id
_entity.type
_entity.pdbx_description
1 polymer ?
#
loop_
_entity_poly.entity_id
_entity_poly.type
_entity_poly.pdbx_seq_one_letter_code
_entity_poly.pdbx_strand_id
1 'polypeptide(L)'
;MKKYRLAIIGLGRMASTIDQEVINYPPVKLPYSIASSCQEIDRIELVAGADILSEKRSAFSSKWGVRALYQDYIEMITQEEPDIVAICTKGELHAEMAVQVAESGVKMIYLEKAIACSMDEADKVLEACRKNDVFLNTGVLRRFDSRYQIAKKWIDQGGIGDLQYGVHYAATSLLHGHIHAIDTLMYLMGDPRAIRVRGDLRPHGLLIEDNRLDSDPSSTYQIVFENGLEATTIPVGNWDFEVFGAEGTIKSSNNGMNWQLHQKTQITDRYTPFLDVEYPDPVHHSATVFCLEDLIDALETGRQTLGDIGIAHHATEICLAVAESHQQGGHWIDLPLKNRSLYIYHV
;
A
#
# COMPACT_ATOMS: atom_id res chain seq x y z
N MET A 1 -27.92 2.60 -12.08
CA MET A 1 -26.49 2.22 -12.04
C MET A 1 -26.40 0.92 -11.26
N LYS A 2 -25.56 -0.04 -11.66
CA LYS A 2 -25.35 -1.28 -10.90
C LYS A 2 -24.73 -0.94 -9.55
N LYS A 3 -25.25 -1.48 -8.47
CA LYS A 3 -24.65 -1.39 -7.13
C LYS A 3 -23.90 -2.69 -6.82
N TYR A 4 -22.73 -2.54 -6.22
CA TYR A 4 -21.88 -3.64 -5.77
C TYR A 4 -22.02 -3.78 -4.25
N ARG A 5 -22.27 -5.00 -3.80
CA ARG A 5 -22.43 -5.34 -2.38
C ARG A 5 -21.05 -5.48 -1.72
N LEU A 6 -20.78 -4.68 -0.70
CA LEU A 6 -19.52 -4.73 0.04
C LEU A 6 -19.74 -5.26 1.46
N ALA A 7 -18.92 -6.22 1.86
CA ALA A 7 -18.85 -6.74 3.22
C ALA A 7 -17.45 -6.49 3.82
N ILE A 8 -17.37 -6.31 5.14
CA ILE A 8 -16.12 -6.01 5.85
C ILE A 8 -15.77 -7.11 6.85
N ILE A 9 -14.52 -7.58 6.83
CA ILE A 9 -13.95 -8.52 7.81
C ILE A 9 -13.00 -7.72 8.72
N GLY A 10 -13.26 -7.77 10.06
CA GLY A 10 -12.54 -6.95 11.03
C GLY A 10 -13.12 -5.54 11.14
N LEU A 11 -14.01 -5.31 12.11
CA LEU A 11 -14.79 -4.06 12.27
C LEU A 11 -14.08 -3.04 13.18
N GLY A 12 -12.75 -2.99 13.06
CA GLY A 12 -11.88 -2.12 13.84
C GLY A 12 -11.63 -0.76 13.23
N ARG A 13 -10.38 -0.34 13.38
CA ARG A 13 -9.89 1.00 13.07
C ARG A 13 -10.09 1.37 11.58
N MET A 14 -9.44 0.67 10.65
CA MET A 14 -9.56 0.96 9.21
C MET A 14 -10.96 0.71 8.65
N ALA A 15 -11.67 -0.27 9.19
CA ALA A 15 -13.04 -0.53 8.79
C ALA A 15 -14.00 0.62 9.15
N SER A 16 -13.83 1.29 10.31
CA SER A 16 -14.89 2.10 10.91
C SER A 16 -14.48 3.36 11.65
N THR A 17 -13.37 3.37 12.42
CA THR A 17 -13.14 4.42 13.42
C THR A 17 -12.02 5.38 13.11
N ILE A 18 -11.15 5.10 12.17
CA ILE A 18 -9.95 5.88 11.86
C ILE A 18 -10.24 7.33 11.46
N ASP A 19 -11.40 7.61 10.88
CA ASP A 19 -11.80 8.97 10.49
C ASP A 19 -11.69 9.95 11.67
N GLN A 20 -12.02 9.48 12.89
CA GLN A 20 -11.95 10.31 14.11
C GLN A 20 -10.51 10.64 14.52
N GLU A 21 -9.56 9.78 14.19
CA GLU A 21 -8.14 9.98 14.50
C GLU A 21 -7.49 10.96 13.51
N VAL A 22 -7.95 10.97 12.26
CA VAL A 22 -7.33 11.73 11.17
C VAL A 22 -8.11 12.98 10.77
N ILE A 23 -9.23 13.29 11.42
CA ILE A 23 -10.10 14.43 11.07
C ILE A 23 -9.37 15.79 11.02
N ASN A 24 -8.34 15.95 11.84
CA ASN A 24 -7.52 17.18 11.89
C ASN A 24 -6.11 16.95 11.34
N TYR A 25 -5.90 15.87 10.58
CA TYR A 25 -4.61 15.55 10.00
C TYR A 25 -4.59 15.95 8.51
N PRO A 26 -3.99 17.10 8.15
CA PRO A 26 -4.10 17.69 6.82
C PRO A 26 -3.67 16.79 5.65
N PRO A 27 -2.68 15.86 5.81
CA PRO A 27 -2.31 14.94 4.74
C PRO A 27 -3.43 13.99 4.30
N VAL A 28 -4.44 13.78 5.13
CA VAL A 28 -5.53 12.83 4.85
C VAL A 28 -6.81 13.58 4.49
N LYS A 29 -7.43 13.18 3.39
CA LYS A 29 -8.76 13.64 2.99
C LYS A 29 -9.81 12.61 3.39
N LEU A 30 -10.80 13.05 4.16
CA LEU A 30 -11.95 12.22 4.52
C LEU A 30 -12.91 12.04 3.33
N PRO A 31 -13.67 10.92 3.30
CA PRO A 31 -13.69 9.82 4.24
C PRO A 31 -12.43 8.94 4.12
N TYR A 32 -12.01 8.30 5.20
CA TYR A 32 -10.78 7.47 5.21
C TYR A 32 -11.03 6.01 5.62
N SER A 33 -12.01 5.74 6.51
CA SER A 33 -12.41 4.35 6.80
C SER A 33 -13.19 3.73 5.63
N ILE A 34 -13.14 2.41 5.53
CA ILE A 34 -13.88 1.69 4.48
C ILE A 34 -15.38 1.98 4.55
N ALA A 35 -15.96 1.87 5.75
CA ALA A 35 -17.41 2.07 5.91
C ALA A 35 -17.86 3.49 5.58
N SER A 36 -17.08 4.53 5.94
CA SER A 36 -17.42 5.91 5.56
C SER A 36 -17.22 6.17 4.06
N SER A 37 -16.20 5.55 3.46
CA SER A 37 -15.98 5.65 2.00
C SER A 37 -17.09 5.00 1.19
N CYS A 38 -17.68 3.91 1.68
CA CYS A 38 -18.85 3.29 1.03
C CYS A 38 -20.06 4.23 0.96
N GLN A 39 -20.20 5.21 1.88
CA GLN A 39 -21.30 6.16 1.86
C GLN A 39 -21.15 7.24 0.80
N GLU A 40 -19.92 7.52 0.35
CA GLU A 40 -19.63 8.50 -0.71
C GLU A 40 -19.69 7.90 -2.12
N ILE A 41 -19.71 6.55 -2.23
CA ILE A 41 -19.70 5.86 -3.52
C ILE A 41 -21.08 5.33 -3.86
N ASP A 42 -21.80 6.01 -4.73
CA ASP A 42 -23.16 5.62 -5.15
C ASP A 42 -23.27 4.19 -5.69
N ARG A 43 -22.15 3.64 -6.19
CA ARG A 43 -22.04 2.30 -6.78
C ARG A 43 -21.81 1.21 -5.75
N ILE A 44 -21.60 1.55 -4.46
CA ILE A 44 -21.36 0.58 -3.37
C ILE A 44 -22.53 0.59 -2.40
N GLU A 45 -22.89 -0.59 -1.94
CA GLU A 45 -23.79 -0.82 -0.81
C GLU A 45 -23.06 -1.61 0.27
N LEU A 46 -22.88 -1.00 1.45
CA LEU A 46 -22.32 -1.68 2.62
C LEU A 46 -23.40 -2.59 3.23
N VAL A 47 -23.27 -3.90 3.00
CA VAL A 47 -24.33 -4.85 3.32
C VAL A 47 -24.09 -5.63 4.62
N ALA A 48 -22.84 -5.97 4.94
CA ALA A 48 -22.53 -6.84 6.06
C ALA A 48 -21.17 -6.54 6.71
N GLY A 49 -20.98 -7.10 7.90
CA GLY A 49 -19.71 -7.05 8.60
C GLY A 49 -19.48 -8.27 9.49
N ALA A 50 -18.22 -8.70 9.61
CA ALA A 50 -17.82 -9.79 10.49
C ALA A 50 -16.70 -9.36 11.45
N ASP A 51 -16.83 -9.69 12.72
CA ASP A 51 -15.76 -9.56 13.73
C ASP A 51 -16.02 -10.59 14.83
N ILE A 52 -14.97 -11.17 15.38
CA ILE A 52 -15.07 -12.13 16.49
C ILE A 52 -15.62 -11.50 17.77
N LEU A 53 -15.42 -10.19 17.95
CA LEU A 53 -15.82 -9.43 19.14
C LEU A 53 -17.25 -8.86 18.98
N SER A 54 -18.15 -9.24 19.86
CA SER A 54 -19.56 -8.80 19.83
C SER A 54 -19.73 -7.30 20.01
N GLU A 55 -18.89 -6.69 20.84
CA GLU A 55 -18.87 -5.25 21.06
C GLU A 55 -18.53 -4.45 19.79
N LYS A 56 -17.60 -4.94 18.95
CA LYS A 56 -17.29 -4.32 17.68
C LYS A 56 -18.44 -4.43 16.69
N ARG A 57 -19.10 -5.62 16.63
CA ARG A 57 -20.29 -5.81 15.81
C ARG A 57 -21.41 -4.85 16.21
N SER A 58 -21.68 -4.73 17.51
CA SER A 58 -22.72 -3.82 18.04
C SER A 58 -22.41 -2.35 17.77
N ALA A 59 -21.16 -1.93 17.96
CA ALA A 59 -20.72 -0.57 17.67
C ALA A 59 -20.82 -0.26 16.17
N PHE A 60 -20.43 -1.19 15.31
CA PHE A 60 -20.53 -1.06 13.86
C PHE A 60 -21.97 -0.92 13.38
N SER A 61 -22.87 -1.78 13.89
CA SER A 61 -24.32 -1.69 13.61
C SER A 61 -24.90 -0.34 14.01
N SER A 62 -24.58 0.11 15.20
CA SER A 62 -25.10 1.37 15.74
C SER A 62 -24.63 2.58 14.94
N LYS A 63 -23.38 2.54 14.44
CA LYS A 63 -22.78 3.66 13.69
C LYS A 63 -23.20 3.69 12.22
N TRP A 64 -23.27 2.55 11.57
CA TRP A 64 -23.44 2.44 10.12
C TRP A 64 -24.80 1.91 9.68
N GLY A 65 -25.64 1.48 10.61
CA GLY A 65 -26.97 0.94 10.32
C GLY A 65 -26.98 -0.46 9.69
N VAL A 66 -25.83 -1.11 9.61
CA VAL A 66 -25.68 -2.47 9.07
C VAL A 66 -26.25 -3.48 10.06
N ARG A 67 -27.18 -4.33 9.59
CA ARG A 67 -27.88 -5.32 10.42
C ARG A 67 -27.31 -6.73 10.26
N ALA A 68 -26.77 -7.06 9.09
CA ALA A 68 -26.17 -8.36 8.81
C ALA A 68 -24.75 -8.40 9.40
N LEU A 69 -24.67 -8.93 10.63
CA LEU A 69 -23.43 -8.99 11.42
C LEU A 69 -23.13 -10.42 11.84
N TYR A 70 -21.92 -10.84 11.59
CA TYR A 70 -21.47 -12.21 11.75
C TYR A 70 -20.29 -12.31 12.70
N GLN A 71 -20.17 -13.41 13.41
CA GLN A 71 -18.97 -13.76 14.13
C GLN A 71 -17.94 -14.42 13.20
N ASP A 72 -18.45 -15.23 12.28
CA ASP A 72 -17.69 -15.96 11.27
C ASP A 72 -17.85 -15.29 9.90
N TYR A 73 -16.73 -14.93 9.28
CA TYR A 73 -16.74 -14.26 7.97
C TYR A 73 -17.05 -15.21 6.81
N ILE A 74 -16.79 -16.51 6.95
CA ILE A 74 -17.18 -17.50 5.93
C ILE A 74 -18.71 -17.65 5.89
N GLU A 75 -19.36 -17.68 7.07
CA GLU A 75 -20.81 -17.61 7.14
C GLU A 75 -21.35 -16.34 6.49
N MET A 76 -20.74 -15.17 6.80
CA MET A 76 -21.10 -13.89 6.19
C MET A 76 -21.01 -13.93 4.65
N ILE A 77 -19.90 -14.40 4.10
CA ILE A 77 -19.72 -14.48 2.64
C ILE A 77 -20.76 -15.40 2.01
N THR A 78 -21.02 -16.54 2.65
CA THR A 78 -21.98 -17.55 2.14
C THR A 78 -23.42 -17.04 2.15
N GLN A 79 -23.81 -16.26 3.16
CA GLN A 79 -25.18 -15.77 3.29
C GLN A 79 -25.44 -14.49 2.49
N GLU A 80 -24.44 -13.60 2.41
CA GLU A 80 -24.61 -12.28 1.83
C GLU A 80 -24.14 -12.19 0.38
N GLU A 81 -23.34 -13.15 -0.09
CA GLU A 81 -22.80 -13.18 -1.46
C GLU A 81 -22.26 -11.82 -1.94
N PRO A 82 -21.29 -11.21 -1.21
CA PRO A 82 -20.80 -9.89 -1.55
C PRO A 82 -19.97 -9.89 -2.84
N ASP A 83 -20.07 -8.80 -3.61
CA ASP A 83 -19.19 -8.56 -4.77
C ASP A 83 -17.78 -8.14 -4.34
N ILE A 84 -17.69 -7.39 -3.22
CA ILE A 84 -16.45 -6.85 -2.66
C ILE A 84 -16.32 -7.28 -1.21
N VAL A 85 -15.14 -7.76 -0.83
CA VAL A 85 -14.80 -8.00 0.58
C VAL A 85 -13.61 -7.12 0.97
N ALA A 86 -13.78 -6.34 2.04
CA ALA A 86 -12.70 -5.57 2.65
C ALA A 86 -12.16 -6.30 3.87
N ILE A 87 -10.88 -6.66 3.87
CA ILE A 87 -10.19 -7.36 4.96
C ILE A 87 -9.40 -6.32 5.75
N CYS A 88 -9.85 -6.01 6.98
CA CYS A 88 -9.30 -4.97 7.86
C CYS A 88 -8.89 -5.55 9.23
N THR A 89 -8.35 -6.74 9.23
CA THR A 89 -7.91 -7.48 10.42
C THR A 89 -6.45 -7.15 10.78
N LYS A 90 -5.83 -7.96 11.62
CA LYS A 90 -4.40 -7.91 11.90
C LYS A 90 -3.61 -8.54 10.76
N GLY A 91 -2.41 -8.04 10.52
CA GLY A 91 -1.55 -8.47 9.41
C GLY A 91 -1.26 -9.97 9.37
N GLU A 92 -1.09 -10.60 10.52
CA GLU A 92 -0.88 -12.05 10.63
C GLU A 92 -2.02 -12.92 10.08
N LEU A 93 -3.23 -12.33 9.93
CA LEU A 93 -4.41 -13.03 9.43
C LEU A 93 -4.71 -12.74 7.96
N HIS A 94 -4.03 -11.76 7.37
CA HIS A 94 -4.34 -11.26 6.04
C HIS A 94 -4.24 -12.33 4.97
N ALA A 95 -3.15 -13.10 4.97
CA ALA A 95 -2.90 -14.08 3.92
C ALA A 95 -3.93 -15.22 3.93
N GLU A 96 -4.20 -15.81 5.09
CA GLU A 96 -5.18 -16.88 5.22
C GLU A 96 -6.57 -16.41 4.78
N MET A 97 -7.02 -15.26 5.29
CA MET A 97 -8.32 -14.71 4.96
C MET A 97 -8.43 -14.33 3.48
N ALA A 98 -7.39 -13.72 2.90
CA ALA A 98 -7.40 -13.35 1.48
C ALA A 98 -7.50 -14.58 0.56
N VAL A 99 -6.81 -15.67 0.90
CA VAL A 99 -6.91 -16.94 0.17
C VAL A 99 -8.33 -17.49 0.23
N GLN A 100 -8.92 -17.59 1.44
CA GLN A 100 -10.26 -18.13 1.62
C GLN A 100 -11.34 -17.26 0.94
N VAL A 101 -11.19 -15.93 1.00
CA VAL A 101 -12.09 -15.00 0.29
C VAL A 101 -11.95 -15.14 -1.22
N ALA A 102 -10.74 -15.25 -1.75
CA ALA A 102 -10.52 -15.45 -3.18
C ALA A 102 -11.11 -16.77 -3.69
N GLU A 103 -11.07 -17.84 -2.89
CA GLU A 103 -11.60 -19.15 -3.22
C GLU A 103 -13.14 -19.25 -3.05
N SER A 104 -13.77 -18.29 -2.36
CA SER A 104 -15.22 -18.26 -2.14
C SER A 104 -16.04 -17.74 -3.32
N GLY A 105 -15.41 -17.26 -4.39
CA GLY A 105 -16.06 -16.69 -5.55
C GLY A 105 -16.23 -15.18 -5.55
N VAL A 106 -15.82 -14.49 -4.48
CA VAL A 106 -15.72 -13.03 -4.43
C VAL A 106 -14.79 -12.52 -5.52
N LYS A 107 -15.18 -11.46 -6.21
CA LYS A 107 -14.42 -10.95 -7.37
C LYS A 107 -13.55 -9.75 -7.07
N MET A 108 -13.79 -9.05 -5.99
CA MET A 108 -13.02 -7.86 -5.62
C MET A 108 -12.63 -7.90 -4.14
N ILE A 109 -11.36 -7.67 -3.86
CA ILE A 109 -10.82 -7.65 -2.49
C ILE A 109 -10.10 -6.33 -2.23
N TYR A 110 -10.50 -5.61 -1.18
CA TYR A 110 -9.64 -4.66 -0.51
C TYR A 110 -8.92 -5.38 0.62
N LEU A 111 -7.61 -5.42 0.60
CA LEU A 111 -6.80 -6.07 1.63
C LEU A 111 -5.94 -5.05 2.35
N GLU A 112 -6.05 -4.96 3.68
CA GLU A 112 -5.09 -4.15 4.44
C GLU A 112 -3.65 -4.67 4.24
N LYS A 113 -2.72 -3.77 4.40
CA LYS A 113 -1.28 -4.02 4.23
C LYS A 113 -0.66 -4.48 5.56
N ALA A 114 0.46 -5.21 5.56
CA ALA A 114 1.03 -5.94 4.45
C ALA A 114 0.16 -7.17 4.12
N ILE A 115 0.25 -7.67 2.90
CA ILE A 115 -0.59 -8.82 2.48
C ILE A 115 -0.24 -10.12 3.19
N ALA A 116 0.96 -10.23 3.76
CA ALA A 116 1.48 -11.42 4.42
C ALA A 116 2.68 -11.09 5.32
N CYS A 117 3.04 -12.00 6.20
CA CYS A 117 4.20 -11.95 7.09
C CYS A 117 5.42 -12.74 6.54
N SER A 118 5.22 -13.56 5.51
CA SER A 118 6.26 -14.33 4.82
C SER A 118 5.97 -14.42 3.32
N MET A 119 6.98 -14.79 2.52
CA MET A 119 6.75 -15.00 1.09
C MET A 119 5.96 -16.28 0.80
N ASP A 120 6.08 -17.32 1.63
CA ASP A 120 5.26 -18.53 1.51
C ASP A 120 3.75 -18.21 1.63
N GLU A 121 3.40 -17.25 2.48
CA GLU A 121 2.04 -16.73 2.60
C GLU A 121 1.66 -15.83 1.43
N ALA A 122 2.53 -14.89 1.05
CA ALA A 122 2.28 -13.97 -0.07
C ALA A 122 2.08 -14.70 -1.40
N ASP A 123 2.85 -15.78 -1.65
CA ASP A 123 2.69 -16.63 -2.82
C ASP A 123 1.31 -17.27 -2.90
N LYS A 124 0.78 -17.74 -1.77
CA LYS A 124 -0.58 -18.32 -1.72
C LYS A 124 -1.65 -17.29 -2.05
N VAL A 125 -1.51 -16.05 -1.53
CA VAL A 125 -2.45 -14.96 -1.88
C VAL A 125 -2.40 -14.64 -3.36
N LEU A 126 -1.19 -14.49 -3.92
CA LEU A 126 -0.98 -14.23 -5.34
C LEU A 126 -1.58 -15.34 -6.21
N GLU A 127 -1.34 -16.60 -5.88
CA GLU A 127 -1.87 -17.76 -6.60
C GLU A 127 -3.40 -17.81 -6.51
N ALA A 128 -3.97 -17.65 -5.31
CA ALA A 128 -5.42 -17.69 -5.11
C ALA A 128 -6.13 -16.58 -5.90
N CYS A 129 -5.63 -15.34 -5.85
CA CYS A 129 -6.20 -14.23 -6.61
C CYS A 129 -6.14 -14.47 -8.12
N ARG A 130 -4.99 -14.93 -8.64
CA ARG A 130 -4.82 -15.21 -10.08
C ARG A 130 -5.70 -16.37 -10.56
N LYS A 131 -5.75 -17.45 -9.78
CA LYS A 131 -6.54 -18.65 -10.14
C LYS A 131 -8.05 -18.38 -10.21
N ASN A 132 -8.53 -17.45 -9.38
CA ASN A 132 -9.96 -17.15 -9.26
C ASN A 132 -10.37 -15.82 -9.96
N ASP A 133 -9.45 -15.21 -10.72
CA ASP A 133 -9.66 -13.92 -11.42
C ASP A 133 -10.16 -12.81 -10.45
N VAL A 134 -9.51 -12.68 -9.29
CA VAL A 134 -9.85 -11.70 -8.28
C VAL A 134 -9.08 -10.41 -8.50
N PHE A 135 -9.79 -9.30 -8.58
CA PHE A 135 -9.23 -7.95 -8.56
C PHE A 135 -8.93 -7.54 -7.12
N LEU A 136 -7.70 -7.14 -6.85
CA LEU A 136 -7.28 -6.77 -5.50
C LEU A 136 -6.62 -5.40 -5.50
N ASN A 137 -6.94 -4.61 -4.47
CA ASN A 137 -6.19 -3.43 -4.06
C ASN A 137 -5.79 -3.55 -2.58
N THR A 138 -4.66 -2.95 -2.22
CA THR A 138 -4.21 -2.90 -0.83
C THR A 138 -4.35 -1.53 -0.20
N GLY A 139 -4.28 -1.47 1.12
CA GLY A 139 -4.32 -0.24 1.92
C GLY A 139 -3.11 0.69 1.76
N VAL A 140 -2.32 0.57 0.68
CA VAL A 140 -1.21 1.49 0.35
C VAL A 140 -1.73 2.68 -0.46
N LEU A 141 -2.39 3.59 0.20
CA LEU A 141 -3.30 4.57 -0.41
C LEU A 141 -2.64 5.71 -1.21
N ARG A 142 -1.31 5.89 -1.20
CA ARG A 142 -0.69 7.00 -1.95
C ARG A 142 -0.84 6.89 -3.46
N ARG A 143 -0.98 5.68 -4.02
CA ARG A 143 -1.32 5.48 -5.44
C ARG A 143 -2.66 6.09 -5.83
N PHE A 144 -3.57 6.21 -4.86
CA PHE A 144 -4.93 6.72 -5.01
C PHE A 144 -5.07 8.18 -4.56
N ASP A 145 -4.01 8.79 -4.04
CA ASP A 145 -3.99 10.20 -3.63
C ASP A 145 -3.69 11.09 -4.85
N SER A 146 -4.57 12.02 -5.11
CA SER A 146 -4.49 12.94 -6.28
C SER A 146 -3.18 13.71 -6.35
N ARG A 147 -2.54 14.02 -5.23
CA ARG A 147 -1.24 14.71 -5.18
C ARG A 147 -0.13 13.83 -5.74
N TYR A 148 -0.08 12.56 -5.33
CA TYR A 148 0.89 11.59 -5.86
C TYR A 148 0.59 11.22 -7.31
N GLN A 149 -0.69 11.20 -7.71
CA GLN A 149 -1.09 10.97 -9.11
C GLN A 149 -0.63 12.12 -10.03
N ILE A 150 -0.68 13.38 -9.57
CA ILE A 150 -0.12 14.53 -10.30
C ILE A 150 1.39 14.38 -10.45
N ALA A 151 2.10 14.03 -9.37
CA ALA A 151 3.55 13.79 -9.43
C ALA A 151 3.89 12.69 -10.44
N LYS A 152 3.19 11.56 -10.37
CA LYS A 152 3.35 10.45 -11.32
C LYS A 152 3.09 10.88 -12.76
N LYS A 153 1.99 11.58 -13.00
CA LYS A 153 1.66 12.11 -14.33
C LYS A 153 2.75 13.04 -14.87
N TRP A 154 3.29 13.92 -14.01
CA TRP A 154 4.37 14.82 -14.40
C TRP A 154 5.64 14.05 -14.78
N ILE A 155 6.01 13.05 -13.99
CA ILE A 155 7.13 12.16 -14.25
C ILE A 155 6.93 11.42 -15.59
N ASP A 156 5.76 10.82 -15.81
CA ASP A 156 5.44 10.05 -17.03
C ASP A 156 5.45 10.91 -18.31
N GLN A 157 5.17 12.20 -18.17
CA GLN A 157 5.25 13.18 -19.27
C GLN A 157 6.67 13.70 -19.53
N GLY A 158 7.68 13.17 -18.82
CA GLY A 158 9.07 13.59 -18.96
C GLY A 158 9.40 14.90 -18.26
N GLY A 159 8.57 15.37 -17.34
CA GLY A 159 8.71 16.68 -16.68
C GLY A 159 9.99 16.85 -15.85
N ILE A 160 10.66 15.75 -15.50
CA ILE A 160 11.99 15.75 -14.84
C ILE A 160 13.06 15.02 -15.66
N GLY A 161 12.76 14.69 -16.93
CA GLY A 161 13.65 13.89 -17.78
C GLY A 161 13.72 12.42 -17.34
N ASP A 162 14.75 11.70 -17.83
CA ASP A 162 14.96 10.30 -17.50
C ASP A 162 15.19 10.11 -16.00
N LEU A 163 14.44 9.21 -15.39
CA LEU A 163 14.55 8.90 -13.98
C LEU A 163 15.93 8.35 -13.63
N GLN A 164 16.42 8.69 -12.45
CA GLN A 164 17.74 8.27 -11.96
C GLN A 164 17.68 7.62 -10.59
N TYR A 165 16.96 8.22 -9.64
CA TYR A 165 16.99 7.78 -8.24
C TYR A 165 15.72 8.14 -7.48
N GLY A 166 15.37 7.33 -6.46
CA GLY A 166 14.29 7.60 -5.52
C GLY A 166 14.76 7.59 -4.07
N VAL A 167 14.29 8.52 -3.25
CA VAL A 167 14.61 8.58 -1.82
C VAL A 167 13.34 8.72 -0.99
N HIS A 168 13.26 7.94 0.08
CA HIS A 168 12.26 8.08 1.12
C HIS A 168 12.91 8.51 2.43
N TYR A 169 12.28 9.40 3.16
CA TYR A 169 12.75 9.92 4.43
C TYR A 169 11.71 9.63 5.52
N ALA A 170 11.94 8.63 6.33
CA ALA A 170 11.28 8.37 7.61
C ALA A 170 11.97 7.25 8.38
N ALA A 171 11.88 7.31 9.69
CA ALA A 171 12.12 6.16 10.57
C ALA A 171 10.77 5.48 10.84
N THR A 172 10.56 4.29 10.31
CA THR A 172 9.31 3.54 10.48
C THR A 172 9.58 2.04 10.49
N SER A 173 8.60 1.25 10.91
CA SER A 173 8.66 -0.21 10.91
C SER A 173 8.66 -0.80 9.49
N LEU A 174 9.14 -2.02 9.35
CA LEU A 174 9.38 -2.65 8.06
C LEU A 174 8.07 -2.96 7.31
N LEU A 175 7.25 -3.85 7.83
CA LEU A 175 6.01 -4.25 7.17
C LEU A 175 4.85 -3.30 7.40
N HIS A 176 4.75 -2.65 8.57
CA HIS A 176 3.69 -1.68 8.81
C HIS A 176 3.93 -0.35 8.10
N GLY A 177 5.17 0.10 8.05
CA GLY A 177 5.53 1.43 7.56
C GLY A 177 6.22 1.40 6.20
N HIS A 178 7.37 0.74 6.07
CA HIS A 178 8.14 0.77 4.83
C HIS A 178 7.44 0.13 3.63
N ILE A 179 6.42 -0.74 3.84
CA ILE A 179 5.58 -1.22 2.74
C ILE A 179 4.91 -0.05 1.99
N HIS A 180 4.43 0.98 2.70
CA HIS A 180 3.89 2.18 2.07
C HIS A 180 4.96 2.98 1.32
N ALA A 181 6.18 3.04 1.88
CA ALA A 181 7.28 3.79 1.29
C ALA A 181 7.79 3.12 0.00
N ILE A 182 8.00 1.82 0.05
CA ILE A 182 8.45 1.01 -1.08
C ILE A 182 7.42 1.07 -2.21
N ASP A 183 6.13 0.87 -1.89
CA ASP A 183 5.04 0.99 -2.86
C ASP A 183 4.99 2.39 -3.51
N THR A 184 5.14 3.46 -2.71
CA THR A 184 5.13 4.83 -3.23
C THR A 184 6.32 5.09 -4.15
N LEU A 185 7.53 4.64 -3.78
CA LEU A 185 8.72 4.76 -4.62
C LEU A 185 8.53 3.99 -5.93
N MET A 186 8.07 2.73 -5.85
CA MET A 186 7.76 1.94 -7.04
C MET A 186 6.75 2.66 -7.93
N TYR A 187 5.65 3.13 -7.39
CA TYR A 187 4.62 3.86 -8.11
C TYR A 187 5.18 5.09 -8.85
N LEU A 188 5.89 5.97 -8.15
CA LEU A 188 6.47 7.17 -8.76
C LEU A 188 7.51 6.83 -9.82
N MET A 189 8.24 5.72 -9.66
CA MET A 189 9.29 5.28 -10.58
C MET A 189 8.79 4.39 -11.72
N GLY A 190 7.48 4.14 -11.84
CA GLY A 190 6.88 3.38 -12.95
C GLY A 190 6.77 1.89 -12.69
N ASP A 191 6.69 1.48 -11.43
CA ASP A 191 6.58 0.11 -10.95
C ASP A 191 7.66 -0.84 -11.51
N PRO A 192 8.96 -0.43 -11.50
CA PRO A 192 10.02 -1.29 -11.99
C PRO A 192 10.20 -2.50 -11.06
N ARG A 193 10.61 -3.62 -11.63
CA ARG A 193 10.91 -4.80 -10.86
C ARG A 193 12.24 -4.66 -10.13
N ALA A 194 12.27 -4.80 -8.81
CA ALA A 194 13.49 -4.89 -8.04
C ALA A 194 14.22 -6.20 -8.34
N ILE A 195 15.54 -6.15 -8.52
CA ILE A 195 16.39 -7.32 -8.79
C ILE A 195 17.28 -7.66 -7.63
N ARG A 196 17.59 -6.70 -6.75
CA ARG A 196 18.31 -6.93 -5.50
C ARG A 196 18.07 -5.84 -4.48
N VAL A 197 18.18 -6.22 -3.22
CA VAL A 197 17.95 -5.38 -2.05
C VAL A 197 19.06 -5.60 -1.05
N ARG A 198 19.47 -4.55 -0.34
CA ARG A 198 20.21 -4.68 0.92
C ARG A 198 19.63 -3.75 1.97
N GLY A 199 19.80 -4.12 3.24
CA GLY A 199 19.32 -3.29 4.32
C GLY A 199 19.71 -3.79 5.70
N ASP A 200 19.30 -3.05 6.71
CA ASP A 200 19.60 -3.32 8.11
C ASP A 200 18.39 -2.99 8.97
N LEU A 201 18.09 -3.86 9.93
CA LEU A 201 17.02 -3.66 10.91
C LEU A 201 17.53 -2.87 12.11
N ARG A 202 16.63 -2.15 12.76
CA ARG A 202 16.94 -1.32 13.94
C ARG A 202 16.14 -1.82 15.15
N PRO A 203 16.73 -1.88 16.37
CA PRO A 203 18.09 -1.47 16.70
C PRO A 203 19.16 -2.39 16.07
N HIS A 204 20.38 -1.86 15.91
CA HIS A 204 21.51 -2.67 15.42
C HIS A 204 21.73 -3.90 16.28
N GLY A 205 22.06 -5.03 15.64
CA GLY A 205 22.30 -6.29 16.31
C GLY A 205 21.04 -7.05 16.70
N LEU A 206 19.87 -6.65 16.18
CA LEU A 206 18.64 -7.42 16.31
C LEU A 206 18.87 -8.82 15.69
N LEU A 207 18.49 -9.86 16.40
CA LEU A 207 18.64 -11.22 15.91
C LEU A 207 17.31 -11.75 15.37
N ILE A 208 17.36 -12.40 14.24
CA ILE A 208 16.26 -13.20 13.69
C ILE A 208 16.54 -14.64 14.08
N GLU A 209 15.76 -15.20 15.00
CA GLU A 209 15.94 -16.55 15.52
C GLU A 209 14.98 -17.51 14.78
N ASP A 210 15.47 -18.70 14.45
CA ASP A 210 14.68 -19.73 13.76
C ASP A 210 13.89 -19.20 12.54
N ASN A 211 14.51 -18.27 11.78
CA ASN A 211 13.92 -17.67 10.60
C ASN A 211 12.63 -16.85 10.88
N ARG A 212 12.47 -16.38 12.12
CA ARG A 212 11.30 -15.68 12.61
C ARG A 212 11.66 -14.48 13.48
N LEU A 213 10.91 -13.41 13.31
CA LEU A 213 10.97 -12.24 14.16
C LEU A 213 9.54 -11.86 14.60
N ASP A 214 9.27 -11.92 15.90
CA ASP A 214 7.96 -11.62 16.50
C ASP A 214 7.74 -10.13 16.76
N SER A 215 8.34 -9.28 15.93
CA SER A 215 8.17 -7.83 15.96
C SER A 215 8.36 -7.24 14.57
N ASP A 216 7.93 -6.00 14.38
CA ASP A 216 8.09 -5.24 13.13
C ASP A 216 9.07 -4.09 13.35
N PRO A 217 10.40 -4.31 13.21
CA PRO A 217 11.42 -3.31 13.50
C PRO A 217 11.50 -2.21 12.45
N SER A 218 12.05 -1.06 12.83
CA SER A 218 12.47 -0.06 11.85
C SER A 218 13.64 -0.56 11.00
N SER A 219 13.78 0.00 9.80
CA SER A 219 14.82 -0.45 8.87
C SER A 219 15.40 0.69 8.02
N THR A 220 16.54 0.39 7.41
CA THR A 220 17.12 1.16 6.30
C THR A 220 17.43 0.22 5.15
N TYR A 221 17.32 0.70 3.91
CA TYR A 221 17.52 -0.16 2.74
C TYR A 221 17.99 0.60 1.50
N GLN A 222 18.54 -0.16 0.57
CA GLN A 222 18.78 0.22 -0.83
C GLN A 222 18.18 -0.85 -1.74
N ILE A 223 17.59 -0.41 -2.84
CA ILE A 223 16.94 -1.26 -3.85
C ILE A 223 17.56 -0.94 -5.20
N VAL A 224 17.86 -1.98 -5.98
CA VAL A 224 18.26 -1.86 -7.39
C VAL A 224 17.19 -2.51 -8.24
N PHE A 225 16.72 -1.79 -9.26
CA PHE A 225 15.69 -2.25 -10.18
C PHE A 225 16.28 -2.74 -11.51
N GLU A 226 15.53 -3.57 -12.24
CA GLU A 226 15.94 -4.19 -13.51
C GLU A 226 16.28 -3.19 -14.62
N ASN A 227 15.68 -1.99 -14.58
CA ASN A 227 15.93 -0.89 -15.52
C ASN A 227 17.14 0.00 -15.13
N GLY A 228 17.89 -0.40 -14.08
CA GLY A 228 19.05 0.31 -13.57
C GLY A 228 18.74 1.45 -12.61
N LEU A 229 17.46 1.73 -12.32
CA LEU A 229 17.09 2.68 -11.28
C LEU A 229 17.46 2.15 -9.90
N GLU A 230 17.65 3.06 -8.97
CA GLU A 230 17.90 2.74 -7.56
C GLU A 230 17.00 3.56 -6.65
N ALA A 231 16.72 3.00 -5.46
CA ALA A 231 16.01 3.72 -4.42
C ALA A 231 16.60 3.43 -3.04
N THR A 232 16.43 4.36 -2.11
CA THR A 232 16.91 4.20 -0.73
C THR A 232 15.97 4.84 0.29
N THR A 233 16.10 4.43 1.55
CA THR A 233 15.50 5.15 2.67
C THR A 233 16.56 5.78 3.57
N ILE A 234 16.25 6.97 4.09
CA ILE A 234 17.03 7.70 5.09
C ILE A 234 16.16 7.77 6.36
N PRO A 235 16.64 7.30 7.54
CA PRO A 235 15.80 7.13 8.73
C PRO A 235 15.58 8.44 9.52
N VAL A 236 15.25 9.50 8.80
CA VAL A 236 14.88 10.82 9.33
C VAL A 236 13.82 11.45 8.44
N GLY A 237 13.13 12.47 8.88
CA GLY A 237 12.07 13.13 8.11
C GLY A 237 10.67 12.69 8.55
N ASN A 238 9.65 13.11 7.80
CA ASN A 238 8.25 12.87 8.12
C ASN A 238 7.49 12.35 6.89
N TRP A 239 7.84 11.14 6.43
CA TRP A 239 7.25 10.53 5.23
C TRP A 239 7.44 11.38 3.98
N ASP A 240 8.67 11.86 3.80
CA ASP A 240 9.04 12.64 2.64
C ASP A 240 9.53 11.72 1.53
N PHE A 241 9.26 12.10 0.29
CA PHE A 241 9.70 11.37 -0.90
C PHE A 241 10.37 12.34 -1.86
N GLU A 242 11.44 11.92 -2.50
CA GLU A 242 12.11 12.70 -3.52
C GLU A 242 12.51 11.78 -4.68
N VAL A 243 12.14 12.17 -5.90
CA VAL A 243 12.47 11.45 -7.12
C VAL A 243 13.30 12.37 -8.00
N PHE A 244 14.45 11.87 -8.42
CA PHE A 244 15.44 12.57 -9.22
C PHE A 244 15.39 12.09 -10.66
N GLY A 245 15.35 13.04 -11.57
CA GLY A 245 15.53 12.83 -13.00
C GLY A 245 16.68 13.66 -13.56
N ALA A 246 17.04 13.41 -14.81
CA ALA A 246 18.14 14.11 -15.50
C ALA A 246 17.89 15.62 -15.66
N GLU A 247 16.62 16.03 -15.71
CA GLU A 247 16.22 17.42 -15.98
C GLU A 247 15.45 18.07 -14.82
N GLY A 248 15.31 17.38 -13.66
CA GLY A 248 14.61 17.94 -12.51
C GLY A 248 14.41 16.99 -11.36
N THR A 249 13.72 17.47 -10.33
CA THR A 249 13.33 16.66 -9.16
C THR A 249 11.90 16.97 -8.74
N ILE A 250 11.22 15.96 -8.18
CA ILE A 250 9.92 16.13 -7.51
C ILE A 250 10.09 15.67 -6.07
N LYS A 251 9.72 16.54 -5.14
CA LYS A 251 9.77 16.25 -3.71
C LYS A 251 8.42 16.46 -3.04
N SER A 252 7.98 15.49 -2.26
CA SER A 252 6.92 15.67 -1.26
C SER A 252 7.51 15.74 0.14
N SER A 253 6.95 16.57 1.00
CA SER A 253 7.34 16.62 2.41
C SER A 253 6.11 16.68 3.33
N ASN A 254 6.33 16.40 4.62
CA ASN A 254 5.28 16.30 5.62
C ASN A 254 4.13 15.38 5.18
N ASN A 255 4.45 14.16 4.79
CA ASN A 255 3.49 13.15 4.34
C ASN A 255 2.59 13.65 3.18
N GLY A 256 3.18 14.32 2.19
CA GLY A 256 2.47 14.83 1.01
C GLY A 256 1.73 16.16 1.21
N MET A 257 1.95 16.87 2.33
CA MET A 257 1.36 18.20 2.52
C MET A 257 1.99 19.26 1.62
N ASN A 258 3.29 19.18 1.42
CA ASN A 258 4.03 20.15 0.63
C ASN A 258 4.68 19.44 -0.57
N TRP A 259 4.63 20.11 -1.71
CA TRP A 259 5.22 19.61 -2.94
C TRP A 259 6.14 20.66 -3.55
N GLN A 260 7.28 20.19 -4.06
CA GLN A 260 8.26 21.00 -4.75
C GLN A 260 8.62 20.30 -6.06
N LEU A 261 8.61 21.06 -7.13
CA LEU A 261 9.06 20.65 -8.43
C LEU A 261 10.20 21.57 -8.85
N HIS A 262 11.35 20.99 -9.15
CA HIS A 262 12.48 21.73 -9.67
C HIS A 262 12.77 21.25 -11.09
N GLN A 263 13.01 22.17 -12.01
CA GLN A 263 13.43 21.86 -13.38
C GLN A 263 14.73 22.55 -13.73
N LYS A 264 15.52 21.88 -14.54
CA LYS A 264 16.76 22.41 -15.08
C LYS A 264 16.47 23.59 -15.99
N THR A 265 17.06 24.71 -15.69
CA THR A 265 16.84 25.95 -16.43
C THR A 265 18.20 26.49 -16.90
N GLN A 266 18.38 26.63 -18.21
CA GLN A 266 19.59 27.19 -18.76
C GLN A 266 19.64 28.67 -18.46
N ILE A 267 20.62 29.11 -17.66
CA ILE A 267 20.85 30.54 -17.35
C ILE A 267 22.02 31.08 -18.17
N THR A 268 23.07 30.27 -18.31
CA THR A 268 24.24 30.59 -19.17
C THR A 268 24.71 29.33 -19.86
N ASP A 269 25.64 29.46 -20.81
CA ASP A 269 26.25 28.29 -21.50
C ASP A 269 26.93 27.28 -20.54
N ARG A 270 27.20 27.70 -19.28
CA ARG A 270 27.90 26.88 -18.29
C ARG A 270 27.02 26.43 -17.11
N TYR A 271 25.93 27.14 -16.83
CA TYR A 271 25.17 26.96 -15.61
C TYR A 271 23.70 26.69 -15.91
N THR A 272 23.26 25.51 -15.52
CA THR A 272 21.88 25.04 -15.66
C THR A 272 21.37 24.55 -14.28
N PRO A 273 21.10 25.49 -13.33
CA PRO A 273 20.56 25.11 -12.03
C PRO A 273 19.17 24.54 -12.15
N PHE A 274 18.75 23.82 -11.13
CA PHE A 274 17.35 23.43 -10.93
C PHE A 274 16.64 24.58 -10.23
N LEU A 275 15.59 25.11 -10.86
CA LEU A 275 14.77 26.19 -10.32
C LEU A 275 13.36 25.68 -9.99
N ASP A 276 12.75 26.36 -9.03
CA ASP A 276 11.38 26.07 -8.63
C ASP A 276 10.40 26.27 -9.79
N VAL A 277 9.52 25.31 -9.97
CA VAL A 277 8.37 25.37 -10.87
C VAL A 277 7.12 25.19 -10.04
N GLU A 278 6.06 25.91 -10.40
CA GLU A 278 4.78 25.82 -9.70
C GLU A 278 4.23 24.38 -9.77
N TYR A 279 4.00 23.79 -8.60
CA TYR A 279 3.37 22.48 -8.51
C TYR A 279 1.85 22.66 -8.63
N PRO A 280 1.16 21.89 -9.51
CA PRO A 280 -0.28 22.02 -9.66
C PRO A 280 -1.00 21.74 -8.36
N ASP A 281 -1.97 22.57 -8.00
CA ASP A 281 -2.82 22.36 -6.82
C ASP A 281 -3.87 21.28 -7.13
N PRO A 282 -3.80 20.11 -6.55
CA PRO A 282 -4.73 19.03 -6.85
C PRO A 282 -6.10 19.26 -6.19
N VAL A 283 -7.14 18.85 -6.90
CA VAL A 283 -8.43 18.64 -6.24
C VAL A 283 -8.28 17.45 -5.29
N HIS A 284 -8.41 17.73 -3.99
CA HIS A 284 -8.29 16.71 -2.97
C HIS A 284 -9.51 15.78 -2.94
N HIS A 285 -9.28 14.51 -3.19
CA HIS A 285 -10.25 13.43 -3.04
C HIS A 285 -9.77 12.44 -1.97
N SER A 286 -10.72 11.68 -1.40
CA SER A 286 -10.37 10.58 -0.52
C SER A 286 -9.65 9.47 -1.30
N ALA A 287 -8.44 9.13 -0.87
CA ALA A 287 -7.69 8.03 -1.47
C ALA A 287 -8.38 6.67 -1.27
N THR A 288 -9.10 6.48 -0.16
CA THR A 288 -9.87 5.25 0.09
C THR A 288 -11.05 5.12 -0.86
N VAL A 289 -11.76 6.23 -1.15
CA VAL A 289 -12.82 6.25 -2.16
C VAL A 289 -12.28 5.83 -3.52
N PHE A 290 -11.19 6.45 -3.98
CA PHE A 290 -10.56 6.08 -5.25
C PHE A 290 -10.06 4.63 -5.29
N CYS A 291 -9.52 4.12 -4.17
CA CYS A 291 -9.08 2.73 -4.08
C CYS A 291 -10.25 1.73 -4.27
N LEU A 292 -11.42 2.04 -3.69
CA LEU A 292 -12.61 1.20 -3.86
C LEU A 292 -13.24 1.35 -5.25
N GLU A 293 -13.27 2.56 -5.81
CA GLU A 293 -13.74 2.79 -7.19
C GLU A 293 -12.85 2.10 -8.21
N ASP A 294 -11.54 2.10 -8.01
CA ASP A 294 -10.57 1.42 -8.87
C ASP A 294 -10.83 -0.09 -8.99
N LEU A 295 -11.26 -0.76 -7.90
CA LEU A 295 -11.67 -2.16 -7.93
C LEU A 295 -12.86 -2.38 -8.89
N ILE A 296 -13.87 -1.52 -8.80
CA ILE A 296 -15.07 -1.62 -9.64
C ILE A 296 -14.72 -1.35 -11.10
N ASP A 297 -13.95 -0.30 -11.35
CA ASP A 297 -13.54 0.07 -12.71
C ASP A 297 -12.64 -1.00 -13.34
N ALA A 298 -11.77 -1.63 -12.55
CA ALA A 298 -10.95 -2.75 -13.00
C ALA A 298 -11.82 -3.95 -13.41
N LEU A 299 -12.81 -4.32 -12.58
CA LEU A 299 -13.75 -5.40 -12.89
C LEU A 299 -14.57 -5.10 -14.16
N GLU A 300 -15.08 -3.86 -14.33
CA GLU A 300 -15.92 -3.49 -15.46
C GLU A 300 -15.16 -3.37 -16.78
N THR A 301 -13.88 -2.98 -16.72
CA THR A 301 -13.05 -2.76 -17.92
C THR A 301 -12.12 -3.92 -18.24
N GLY A 302 -11.89 -4.83 -17.30
CA GLY A 302 -10.92 -5.92 -17.42
C GLY A 302 -9.46 -5.46 -17.32
N ARG A 303 -9.20 -4.21 -16.88
CA ARG A 303 -7.83 -3.74 -16.62
C ARG A 303 -7.35 -4.22 -15.24
N GLN A 304 -6.05 -4.22 -15.03
CA GLN A 304 -5.51 -4.40 -13.68
C GLN A 304 -5.87 -3.23 -12.78
N THR A 305 -5.98 -3.49 -11.47
CA THR A 305 -6.08 -2.44 -10.45
C THR A 305 -4.77 -1.69 -10.32
N LEU A 306 -4.80 -0.46 -9.80
CA LEU A 306 -3.59 0.34 -9.60
C LEU A 306 -2.64 -0.24 -8.55
N GLY A 307 -3.16 -0.93 -7.56
CA GLY A 307 -2.38 -1.59 -6.50
C GLY A 307 -2.54 -3.11 -6.55
N ASP A 308 -2.39 -3.72 -7.73
CA ASP A 308 -2.70 -5.12 -7.96
C ASP A 308 -1.87 -6.07 -7.07
N ILE A 309 -2.33 -7.31 -6.98
CA ILE A 309 -1.68 -8.32 -6.14
C ILE A 309 -0.22 -8.58 -6.54
N GLY A 310 0.16 -8.42 -7.81
CA GLY A 310 1.55 -8.57 -8.24
C GLY A 310 2.45 -7.46 -7.70
N ILE A 311 1.96 -6.22 -7.67
CA ILE A 311 2.66 -5.08 -7.07
C ILE A 311 2.77 -5.25 -5.55
N ALA A 312 1.66 -5.59 -4.88
CA ALA A 312 1.62 -5.80 -3.44
C ALA A 312 2.54 -6.97 -3.00
N HIS A 313 2.55 -8.06 -3.75
CA HIS A 313 3.44 -9.20 -3.55
C HIS A 313 4.91 -8.76 -3.67
N HIS A 314 5.26 -8.02 -4.72
CA HIS A 314 6.62 -7.58 -4.94
C HIS A 314 7.10 -6.58 -3.89
N ALA A 315 6.25 -5.64 -3.45
CA ALA A 315 6.57 -4.74 -2.34
C ALA A 315 6.79 -5.50 -1.02
N THR A 316 6.01 -6.54 -0.76
CA THR A 316 6.21 -7.44 0.40
C THR A 316 7.54 -8.20 0.29
N GLU A 317 7.87 -8.68 -0.91
CA GLU A 317 9.16 -9.36 -1.17
C GLU A 317 10.36 -8.44 -0.90
N ILE A 318 10.29 -7.18 -1.31
CA ILE A 318 11.34 -6.20 -1.02
C ILE A 318 11.50 -6.00 0.49
N CYS A 319 10.41 -5.85 1.25
CA CYS A 319 10.46 -5.74 2.71
C CYS A 319 11.13 -6.96 3.36
N LEU A 320 10.74 -8.16 2.97
CA LEU A 320 11.32 -9.39 3.53
C LEU A 320 12.78 -9.59 3.11
N ALA A 321 13.17 -9.14 1.91
CA ALA A 321 14.57 -9.15 1.49
C ALA A 321 15.45 -8.18 2.30
N VAL A 322 14.90 -7.08 2.85
CA VAL A 322 15.60 -6.22 3.81
C VAL A 322 15.94 -6.99 5.09
N ALA A 323 14.98 -7.77 5.61
CA ALA A 323 15.21 -8.60 6.80
C ALA A 323 16.21 -9.72 6.53
N GLU A 324 16.14 -10.38 5.38
CA GLU A 324 17.12 -11.38 4.95
C GLU A 324 18.52 -10.78 4.81
N SER A 325 18.63 -9.58 4.23
CA SER A 325 19.89 -8.85 4.13
C SER A 325 20.50 -8.59 5.50
N HIS A 326 19.68 -8.12 6.46
CA HIS A 326 20.11 -7.91 7.84
C HIS A 326 20.65 -9.22 8.47
N GLN A 327 19.92 -10.33 8.33
CA GLN A 327 20.34 -11.65 8.82
C GLN A 327 21.68 -12.10 8.21
N GLN A 328 21.94 -11.70 6.96
CA GLN A 328 23.21 -11.97 6.26
C GLN A 328 24.27 -10.86 6.46
N GLY A 329 24.13 -10.00 7.48
CA GLY A 329 25.13 -8.97 7.79
C GLY A 329 25.13 -7.77 6.82
N GLY A 330 24.00 -7.46 6.19
CA GLY A 330 23.84 -6.32 5.27
C GLY A 330 24.29 -6.59 3.84
N HIS A 331 24.47 -7.85 3.47
CA HIS A 331 24.79 -8.24 2.10
C HIS A 331 23.63 -8.03 1.14
N TRP A 332 23.93 -7.83 -0.15
CA TRP A 332 22.93 -7.79 -1.19
C TRP A 332 22.20 -9.11 -1.33
N ILE A 333 20.88 -9.07 -1.35
CA ILE A 333 19.99 -10.20 -1.60
C ILE A 333 19.43 -10.06 -3.02
N ASP A 334 19.64 -11.07 -3.84
CA ASP A 334 19.05 -11.15 -5.17
C ASP A 334 17.57 -11.56 -5.09
N LEU A 335 16.74 -10.94 -5.91
CA LEU A 335 15.34 -11.28 -6.06
C LEU A 335 15.10 -12.12 -7.34
N PRO A 336 14.17 -13.08 -7.32
CA PRO A 336 13.21 -13.36 -6.24
C PRO A 336 13.90 -13.95 -5.00
N LEU A 337 13.38 -13.55 -3.82
CA LEU A 337 13.87 -13.98 -2.51
C LEU A 337 13.82 -15.52 -2.40
N LYS A 338 14.95 -16.16 -2.08
CA LYS A 338 15.04 -17.63 -1.97
C LYS A 338 14.49 -18.15 -0.65
N ASN A 339 14.70 -17.40 0.43
CA ASN A 339 14.21 -17.73 1.76
C ASN A 339 12.73 -17.32 1.89
N ARG A 340 11.84 -18.16 1.36
CA ARG A 340 10.40 -17.85 1.31
C ARG A 340 9.72 -17.91 2.67
N SER A 341 10.30 -18.69 3.62
CA SER A 341 9.72 -18.92 4.95
C SER A 341 10.20 -17.93 6.02
N LEU A 342 11.05 -16.95 5.67
CA LEU A 342 11.39 -15.86 6.59
C LEU A 342 10.12 -15.11 7.00
N TYR A 343 9.86 -15.11 8.30
CA TYR A 343 8.64 -14.57 8.87
C TYR A 343 8.94 -13.32 9.72
N ILE A 344 8.26 -12.22 9.39
CA ILE A 344 8.30 -10.99 10.19
C ILE A 344 6.88 -10.70 10.65
N TYR A 345 6.67 -10.67 11.97
CA TYR A 345 5.36 -10.37 12.55
C TYR A 345 4.89 -8.98 12.14
N HIS A 346 3.62 -8.87 11.81
CA HIS A 346 2.97 -7.61 11.46
C HIS A 346 1.62 -7.49 12.17
N VAL A 347 1.35 -6.31 12.78
CA VAL A 347 0.12 -6.03 13.55
C VAL A 347 -1.04 -5.65 12.63
#